data_d84a9ac9bfb8cf842f57901b54509f42
#
_entry.id   d84a9ac9bfb8cf842f57901b54509f42
#
_cell.length_a   1.000
_cell.length_b   1.000
_cell.length_c   1.000
_cell.angle_alpha   90.00
_cell.angle_beta   90.00
_cell.angle_gamma   90.00
#
_symmetry.space_group_name_H-M   'P 1'
#
loop_
_entity.id
_entity.type
_entity.pdbx_description
1 polymer ?
#
loop_
_entity_poly.entity_id
_entity_poly.type
_entity_poly.pdbx_seq_one_letter_code
_entity_poly.pdbx_strand_id
1 'polypeptide(L)'
;EAEFVFYDHFIDALIKRGIKPIATLYHFEMPVFLHQKYNGFYSRKVVDIFVELCKKIVDRYHEKVFQWIIFNEQNGILQKGPKMFFGAVCPENMNPQTFDNQLMHNTLIAHSLINEYIHQKGGKVMGMATVVQSYPETCHPLDTLESMKAQSEAYVFLDVFARGHYNSYYYANMQNEGTMPEILDGDLEILKKGITDSLSISYYMSTISHYGE
;
A
#
# COMPACT_ATOMS: atom_id res chain seq x y z
N GLU A 1 -10.26 14.97 19.44
CA GLU A 1 -10.16 16.45 19.45
C GLU A 1 -8.78 16.92 19.98
N ALA A 2 -8.26 16.35 21.06
CA ALA A 2 -6.96 16.73 21.61
C ALA A 2 -5.80 16.47 20.64
N GLU A 3 -5.83 15.36 19.91
CA GLU A 3 -4.85 15.00 18.90
C GLU A 3 -4.82 16.02 17.74
N PHE A 4 -5.97 16.52 17.32
CA PHE A 4 -6.05 17.54 16.29
C PHE A 4 -5.42 18.86 16.73
N VAL A 5 -5.58 19.26 17.99
CA VAL A 5 -4.94 20.48 18.53
C VAL A 5 -3.43 20.41 18.42
N PHE A 6 -2.83 19.24 18.70
CA PHE A 6 -1.39 19.04 18.54
C PHE A 6 -0.97 19.18 17.08
N TYR A 7 -1.64 18.49 16.15
CA TYR A 7 -1.29 18.55 14.74
C TYR A 7 -1.57 19.91 14.09
N ASP A 8 -2.59 20.65 14.53
CA ASP A 8 -2.83 22.03 14.12
C ASP A 8 -1.61 22.91 14.41
N HIS A 9 -1.14 22.90 15.66
CA HIS A 9 0.01 23.68 16.04
C HIS A 9 1.30 23.22 15.35
N PHE A 10 1.48 21.91 15.20
CA PHE A 10 2.67 21.33 14.54
C PHE A 10 2.74 21.73 13.06
N ILE A 11 1.66 21.53 12.31
CA ILE A 11 1.61 21.86 10.88
C ILE A 11 1.76 23.37 10.68
N ASP A 12 1.07 24.20 11.48
CA ASP A 12 1.19 25.65 11.40
C ASP A 12 2.61 26.13 11.72
N ALA A 13 3.29 25.49 12.66
CA ALA A 13 4.69 25.80 12.97
C ALA A 13 5.65 25.45 11.81
N LEU A 14 5.40 24.38 11.06
CA LEU A 14 6.16 24.03 9.85
C LEU A 14 5.95 25.09 8.76
N ILE A 15 4.69 25.41 8.45
CA ILE A 15 4.34 26.38 7.41
C ILE A 15 4.93 27.77 7.73
N LYS A 16 4.83 28.22 8.98
CA LYS A 16 5.42 29.50 9.43
C LYS A 16 6.92 29.56 9.18
N ARG A 17 7.61 28.43 9.11
CA ARG A 17 9.04 28.31 8.82
C ARG A 17 9.36 28.08 7.35
N GLY A 18 8.37 28.13 6.45
CA GLY A 18 8.52 27.89 5.01
C GLY A 18 8.70 26.41 4.66
N ILE A 19 8.42 25.48 5.58
CA ILE A 19 8.51 24.04 5.36
C ILE A 19 7.20 23.56 4.74
N LYS A 20 7.28 22.80 3.65
CA LYS A 20 6.13 22.18 2.99
C LYS A 20 5.91 20.79 3.59
N PRO A 21 4.84 20.54 4.37
CA PRO A 21 4.61 19.24 4.99
C PRO A 21 4.26 18.17 3.96
N ILE A 22 4.86 16.99 4.07
CA ILE A 22 4.39 15.75 3.45
C ILE A 22 3.83 14.90 4.60
N ALA A 23 2.55 14.54 4.53
CA ALA A 23 1.88 13.82 5.60
C ALA A 23 1.63 12.36 5.23
N THR A 24 2.00 11.43 6.12
CA THR A 24 1.68 10.00 5.99
C THR A 24 0.46 9.69 6.84
N LEU A 25 -0.59 9.11 6.21
CA LEU A 25 -1.85 8.82 6.89
C LEU A 25 -1.81 7.52 7.71
N TYR A 26 -1.03 6.54 7.26
CA TYR A 26 -0.84 5.26 7.95
C TYR A 26 0.63 4.83 7.94
N HIS A 27 1.20 4.61 9.12
CA HIS A 27 2.59 4.19 9.29
C HIS A 27 2.68 3.06 10.33
N PHE A 28 1.90 1.98 10.10
CA PHE A 28 1.89 0.73 10.87
C PHE A 28 1.16 0.78 12.23
N GLU A 29 0.36 1.80 12.49
CA GLU A 29 -0.35 1.98 13.78
C GLU A 29 -1.78 1.44 13.74
N MET A 30 -1.95 0.13 13.69
CA MET A 30 -3.30 -0.46 13.77
C MET A 30 -3.83 -0.44 15.21
N PRO A 31 -4.97 0.19 15.49
CA PRO A 31 -5.60 0.09 16.79
C PRO A 31 -5.91 -1.36 17.18
N VAL A 32 -5.51 -1.77 18.39
CA VAL A 32 -5.63 -3.16 18.87
C VAL A 32 -7.04 -3.70 18.75
N PHE A 33 -8.07 -2.89 19.03
CA PHE A 33 -9.46 -3.33 18.93
C PHE A 33 -9.89 -3.65 17.47
N LEU A 34 -9.33 -2.97 16.46
CA LEU A 34 -9.61 -3.27 15.05
C LEU A 34 -8.93 -4.58 14.63
N HIS A 35 -7.71 -4.82 15.12
CA HIS A 35 -7.04 -6.10 14.96
C HIS A 35 -7.87 -7.23 15.57
N GLN A 36 -8.22 -7.13 16.85
CA GLN A 36 -8.93 -8.18 17.58
C GLN A 36 -10.33 -8.48 17.03
N LYS A 37 -11.06 -7.45 16.62
CA LYS A 37 -12.43 -7.58 16.16
C LYS A 37 -12.57 -7.94 14.68
N TYR A 38 -11.66 -7.46 13.84
CA TYR A 38 -11.82 -7.52 12.39
C TYR A 38 -10.60 -8.09 11.65
N ASN A 39 -9.53 -8.44 12.36
CA ASN A 39 -8.26 -8.85 11.76
C ASN A 39 -7.67 -7.78 10.82
N GLY A 40 -7.70 -6.52 11.28
CA GLY A 40 -7.10 -5.38 10.57
C GLY A 40 -7.64 -5.19 9.15
N PHE A 41 -6.76 -4.79 8.24
CA PHE A 41 -7.12 -4.55 6.83
C PHE A 41 -7.50 -5.80 6.03
N TYR A 42 -7.43 -6.99 6.63
CA TYR A 42 -8.03 -8.17 6.02
C TYR A 42 -9.55 -8.02 5.87
N SER A 43 -10.18 -7.23 6.73
CA SER A 43 -11.62 -6.93 6.66
C SER A 43 -11.90 -5.63 5.91
N ARG A 44 -12.84 -5.69 4.94
CA ARG A 44 -13.37 -4.50 4.24
C ARG A 44 -13.97 -3.47 5.20
N LYS A 45 -14.48 -3.92 6.37
CA LYS A 45 -14.97 -2.98 7.38
C LYS A 45 -13.90 -2.05 7.92
N VAL A 46 -12.65 -2.52 8.04
CA VAL A 46 -11.52 -1.68 8.45
C VAL A 46 -11.12 -0.72 7.33
N VAL A 47 -11.23 -1.14 6.06
CA VAL A 47 -11.07 -0.24 4.90
C VAL A 47 -12.03 0.93 5.01
N ASP A 48 -13.34 0.67 5.22
CA ASP A 48 -14.35 1.73 5.35
C ASP A 48 -14.04 2.69 6.50
N ILE A 49 -13.69 2.15 7.68
CA ILE A 49 -13.35 2.95 8.87
C ILE A 49 -12.13 3.82 8.59
N PHE A 50 -11.10 3.26 7.95
CA PHE A 50 -9.88 3.99 7.64
C PHE A 50 -10.13 5.10 6.59
N VAL A 51 -10.88 4.82 5.54
CA VAL A 51 -11.27 5.80 4.53
C VAL A 51 -11.99 6.99 5.17
N GLU A 52 -12.97 6.73 6.04
CA GLU A 52 -13.73 7.80 6.72
C GLU A 52 -12.86 8.61 7.71
N LEU A 53 -11.89 7.98 8.38
CA LEU A 53 -10.90 8.69 9.19
C LEU A 53 -10.03 9.60 8.33
N CYS A 54 -9.49 9.07 7.22
CA CYS A 54 -8.63 9.82 6.32
C CYS A 54 -9.35 11.02 5.69
N LYS A 55 -10.62 10.88 5.30
CA LYS A 55 -11.42 11.99 4.79
C LYS A 55 -11.49 13.15 5.80
N LYS A 56 -11.72 12.86 7.09
CA LYS A 56 -11.74 13.88 8.15
C LYS A 56 -10.39 14.58 8.30
N ILE A 57 -9.28 13.84 8.20
CA ILE A 57 -7.93 14.39 8.27
C ILE A 57 -7.66 15.27 7.05
N VAL A 58 -7.99 14.78 5.85
CA VAL A 58 -7.83 15.51 4.59
C VAL A 58 -8.67 16.79 4.62
N ASP A 59 -9.95 16.74 5.01
CA ASP A 59 -10.81 17.91 5.11
C ASP A 59 -10.22 19.02 6.01
N ARG A 60 -9.51 18.63 7.07
CA ARG A 60 -8.89 19.57 7.99
C ARG A 60 -7.59 20.19 7.46
N TYR A 61 -6.80 19.41 6.70
CA TYR A 61 -5.42 19.79 6.38
C TYR A 61 -5.08 19.92 4.91
N HIS A 62 -6.03 19.72 3.97
CA HIS A 62 -5.75 19.70 2.52
C HIS A 62 -5.12 21.01 2.01
N GLU A 63 -5.45 22.16 2.59
CA GLU A 63 -4.85 23.44 2.22
C GLU A 63 -3.43 23.65 2.79
N LYS A 64 -3.04 22.86 3.78
CA LYS A 64 -1.79 22.99 4.53
C LYS A 64 -0.75 21.94 4.17
N VAL A 65 -1.19 20.75 3.78
CA VAL A 65 -0.32 19.64 3.42
C VAL A 65 0.04 19.72 1.95
N PHE A 66 1.33 19.73 1.67
CA PHE A 66 1.85 19.83 0.31
C PHE A 66 1.61 18.57 -0.51
N GLN A 67 1.79 17.40 0.12
CA GLN A 67 1.61 16.09 -0.52
C GLN A 67 1.27 15.03 0.53
N TRP A 68 0.53 14.01 0.13
CA TRP A 68 0.07 12.94 1.00
C TRP A 68 0.70 11.61 0.64
N ILE A 69 1.08 10.84 1.64
CA ILE A 69 1.38 9.41 1.55
C ILE A 69 0.25 8.69 2.30
N ILE A 70 -0.48 7.80 1.63
CA ILE A 70 -1.62 7.14 2.27
C ILE A 70 -1.13 6.01 3.17
N PHE A 71 -0.24 5.16 2.67
CA PHE A 71 0.42 4.10 3.44
C PHE A 71 1.93 4.20 3.29
N ASN A 72 2.65 4.10 4.39
CA ASN A 72 4.09 3.88 4.36
C ASN A 72 4.38 2.45 3.92
N GLU A 73 5.30 2.26 2.95
CA GLU A 73 5.82 0.97 2.50
C GLU A 73 4.72 -0.11 2.36
N GLN A 74 3.64 0.23 1.64
CA GLN A 74 2.42 -0.55 1.57
C GLN A 74 2.65 -1.99 1.09
N ASN A 75 3.64 -2.23 0.25
CA ASN A 75 3.99 -3.54 -0.26
C ASN A 75 4.70 -4.46 0.75
N GLY A 76 5.00 -3.99 1.95
CA GLY A 76 5.46 -4.82 3.06
C GLY A 76 4.53 -6.00 3.38
N ILE A 77 3.27 -5.92 2.94
CA ILE A 77 2.30 -7.02 3.00
C ILE A 77 2.82 -8.30 2.32
N LEU A 78 3.45 -8.17 1.15
CA LEU A 78 3.94 -9.32 0.36
C LEU A 78 5.31 -9.82 0.83
N GLN A 79 6.01 -9.06 1.66
CA GLN A 79 7.29 -9.50 2.20
C GLN A 79 7.08 -10.57 3.28
N LYS A 80 8.07 -11.44 3.46
CA LYS A 80 8.11 -12.42 4.56
C LYS A 80 8.30 -11.73 5.91
N GLY A 81 7.40 -10.81 6.23
CA GLY A 81 7.44 -9.96 7.40
C GLY A 81 6.14 -9.96 8.18
N PRO A 82 6.08 -9.25 9.29
CA PRO A 82 4.92 -9.25 10.16
C PRO A 82 3.74 -8.51 9.52
N LYS A 83 2.76 -9.27 9.02
CA LYS A 83 1.46 -8.76 8.56
C LYS A 83 0.74 -7.96 9.67
N MET A 84 1.23 -8.09 10.91
CA MET A 84 0.77 -7.28 12.05
C MET A 84 0.89 -5.77 11.82
N PHE A 85 1.78 -5.31 10.96
CA PHE A 85 1.86 -3.89 10.55
C PHE A 85 0.57 -3.40 9.89
N PHE A 86 -0.22 -4.31 9.33
CA PHE A 86 -1.54 -4.03 8.76
C PHE A 86 -2.67 -4.56 9.65
N GLY A 87 -2.32 -4.93 10.90
CA GLY A 87 -3.25 -5.42 11.91
C GLY A 87 -3.83 -6.79 11.59
N ALA A 88 -3.16 -7.60 10.77
CA ALA A 88 -3.69 -8.86 10.26
C ALA A 88 -2.83 -10.06 10.65
N VAL A 89 -3.48 -11.19 10.91
CA VAL A 89 -2.85 -12.49 11.17
C VAL A 89 -3.53 -13.53 10.30
N CYS A 90 -2.71 -14.29 9.53
CA CYS A 90 -3.23 -15.36 8.68
C CYS A 90 -3.74 -16.52 9.56
N PRO A 91 -5.00 -16.96 9.38
CA PRO A 91 -5.50 -18.16 10.06
C PRO A 91 -4.72 -19.42 9.67
N GLU A 92 -4.53 -20.34 10.61
CA GLU A 92 -3.73 -21.57 10.40
C GLU A 92 -4.25 -22.45 9.23
N ASN A 93 -5.56 -22.42 8.98
CA ASN A 93 -6.21 -23.22 7.95
C ASN A 93 -6.36 -22.50 6.60
N MET A 94 -5.79 -21.32 6.44
CA MET A 94 -5.84 -20.52 5.21
C MET A 94 -4.52 -20.59 4.45
N ASN A 95 -4.61 -20.60 3.12
CA ASN A 95 -3.42 -20.44 2.28
C ASN A 95 -2.81 -19.03 2.51
N PRO A 96 -1.54 -18.94 2.95
CA PRO A 96 -0.91 -17.66 3.27
C PRO A 96 -0.87 -16.70 2.08
N GLN A 97 -0.66 -17.21 0.86
CA GLN A 97 -0.60 -16.37 -0.33
C GLN A 97 -1.99 -15.77 -0.67
N THR A 98 -3.06 -16.56 -0.51
CA THR A 98 -4.44 -16.04 -0.68
C THR A 98 -4.73 -14.96 0.35
N PHE A 99 -4.29 -15.18 1.61
CA PHE A 99 -4.42 -14.18 2.67
C PHE A 99 -3.68 -12.88 2.32
N ASP A 100 -2.43 -12.98 1.88
CA ASP A 100 -1.61 -11.83 1.53
C ASP A 100 -2.20 -11.07 0.34
N ASN A 101 -2.67 -11.77 -0.68
CA ASN A 101 -3.33 -11.18 -1.84
C ASN A 101 -4.63 -10.46 -1.47
N GLN A 102 -5.41 -11.01 -0.52
CA GLN A 102 -6.62 -10.34 -0.01
C GLN A 102 -6.28 -9.07 0.77
N LEU A 103 -5.27 -9.14 1.64
CA LEU A 103 -4.80 -8.00 2.41
C LEU A 103 -4.27 -6.89 1.48
N MET A 104 -3.47 -7.27 0.48
CA MET A 104 -3.00 -6.38 -0.58
C MET A 104 -4.17 -5.70 -1.29
N HIS A 105 -5.14 -6.48 -1.77
CA HIS A 105 -6.30 -5.94 -2.50
C HIS A 105 -7.07 -4.93 -1.66
N ASN A 106 -7.41 -5.27 -0.43
CA ASN A 106 -8.15 -4.40 0.47
C ASN A 106 -7.43 -3.08 0.75
N THR A 107 -6.11 -3.13 0.98
CA THR A 107 -5.33 -1.89 1.22
C THR A 107 -5.17 -1.06 -0.05
N LEU A 108 -5.08 -1.67 -1.23
CA LEU A 108 -5.07 -0.95 -2.51
C LEU A 108 -6.43 -0.27 -2.78
N ILE A 109 -7.54 -0.89 -2.40
CA ILE A 109 -8.87 -0.25 -2.47
C ILE A 109 -8.93 0.95 -1.52
N ALA A 110 -8.47 0.80 -0.27
CA ALA A 110 -8.41 1.92 0.68
C ALA A 110 -7.56 3.07 0.12
N HIS A 111 -6.38 2.75 -0.43
CA HIS A 111 -5.49 3.71 -1.07
C HIS A 111 -6.21 4.47 -2.18
N SER A 112 -6.83 3.76 -3.10
CA SER A 112 -7.47 4.36 -4.28
C SER A 112 -8.64 5.26 -3.93
N LEU A 113 -9.47 4.86 -2.96
CA LEU A 113 -10.59 5.68 -2.47
C LEU A 113 -10.11 6.99 -1.81
N ILE A 114 -9.05 6.90 -1.02
CA ILE A 114 -8.47 8.07 -0.34
C ILE A 114 -7.77 8.97 -1.36
N ASN A 115 -7.03 8.38 -2.31
CA ASN A 115 -6.37 9.11 -3.39
C ASN A 115 -7.38 9.93 -4.22
N GLU A 116 -8.47 9.31 -4.66
CA GLU A 116 -9.55 10.00 -5.38
C GLU A 116 -10.10 11.17 -4.54
N TYR A 117 -10.31 10.95 -3.24
CA TYR A 117 -10.81 12.00 -2.35
C TYR A 117 -9.82 13.17 -2.18
N ILE A 118 -8.53 12.88 -2.03
CA ILE A 118 -7.48 13.91 -1.95
C ILE A 118 -7.44 14.74 -3.24
N HIS A 119 -7.53 14.10 -4.41
CA HIS A 119 -7.58 14.78 -5.70
C HIS A 119 -8.83 15.68 -5.83
N GLN A 120 -10.00 15.24 -5.34
CA GLN A 120 -11.22 16.08 -5.32
C GLN A 120 -11.04 17.35 -4.47
N LYS A 121 -10.13 17.34 -3.49
CA LYS A 121 -9.75 18.49 -2.66
C LYS A 121 -8.58 19.30 -3.25
N GLY A 122 -8.09 18.96 -4.44
CA GLY A 122 -6.94 19.61 -5.08
C GLY A 122 -5.57 19.23 -4.50
N GLY A 123 -5.51 18.22 -3.64
CA GLY A 123 -4.27 17.69 -3.06
C GLY A 123 -3.51 16.79 -4.04
N LYS A 124 -2.29 16.40 -3.65
CA LYS A 124 -1.41 15.48 -4.39
C LYS A 124 -1.07 14.26 -3.56
N VAL A 125 -0.96 13.11 -4.21
CA VAL A 125 -0.64 11.83 -3.56
C VAL A 125 0.65 11.25 -4.10
N MET A 126 1.44 10.69 -3.18
CA MET A 126 2.66 9.93 -3.47
C MET A 126 2.42 8.47 -3.07
N GLY A 127 2.52 7.57 -4.04
CA GLY A 127 2.54 6.13 -3.76
C GLY A 127 3.89 5.71 -3.19
N MET A 128 3.92 5.01 -2.07
CA MET A 128 5.16 4.64 -1.38
C MET A 128 5.29 3.13 -1.22
N ALA A 129 6.42 2.59 -1.66
CA ALA A 129 6.76 1.17 -1.55
C ALA A 129 8.23 0.96 -1.17
N THR A 130 8.52 -0.14 -0.50
CA THR A 130 9.90 -0.65 -0.37
C THR A 130 10.27 -1.37 -1.66
N VAL A 131 11.43 -1.06 -2.21
CA VAL A 131 11.97 -1.77 -3.37
C VAL A 131 13.19 -2.57 -2.97
N VAL A 132 13.11 -3.87 -3.19
CA VAL A 132 14.25 -4.79 -3.11
C VAL A 132 14.56 -5.21 -4.54
N GLN A 133 15.63 -4.65 -5.09
CA GLN A 133 16.06 -4.96 -6.46
C GLN A 133 16.68 -6.36 -6.50
N SER A 134 16.13 -7.24 -7.33
CA SER A 134 16.72 -8.56 -7.59
C SER A 134 17.61 -8.52 -8.84
N TYR A 135 18.75 -9.18 -8.75
CA TYR A 135 19.67 -9.38 -9.86
C TYR A 135 19.88 -10.88 -10.11
N PRO A 136 20.03 -11.34 -11.36
CA PRO A 136 20.39 -12.72 -11.62
C PRO A 136 21.81 -13.01 -11.10
N GLU A 137 22.02 -14.19 -10.50
CA GLU A 137 23.34 -14.60 -10.03
C GLU A 137 24.32 -14.77 -11.17
N THR A 138 23.86 -15.32 -12.29
CA THR A 138 24.65 -15.50 -13.50
C THR A 138 23.91 -14.95 -14.73
N CYS A 139 24.56 -14.99 -15.90
CA CYS A 139 23.89 -14.67 -17.16
C CYS A 139 23.05 -15.84 -17.72
N HIS A 140 22.82 -16.89 -16.94
CA HIS A 140 21.97 -18.00 -17.35
C HIS A 140 20.51 -17.53 -17.50
N PRO A 141 19.82 -17.91 -18.61
CA PRO A 141 18.45 -17.42 -18.86
C PRO A 141 17.45 -17.70 -17.73
N LEU A 142 17.60 -18.81 -17.00
CA LEU A 142 16.71 -19.16 -15.90
C LEU A 142 16.94 -18.28 -14.67
N ASP A 143 18.20 -17.90 -14.34
CA ASP A 143 18.50 -16.94 -13.27
C ASP A 143 17.90 -15.57 -13.60
N THR A 144 18.00 -15.15 -14.87
CA THR A 144 17.38 -13.92 -15.36
C THR A 144 15.85 -13.98 -15.19
N LEU A 145 15.22 -15.12 -15.52
CA LEU A 145 13.79 -15.30 -15.36
C LEU A 145 13.37 -15.22 -13.89
N GLU A 146 14.11 -15.86 -12.96
CA GLU A 146 13.82 -15.78 -11.51
C GLU A 146 13.96 -14.33 -11.00
N SER A 147 14.98 -13.61 -11.44
CA SER A 147 15.12 -12.19 -11.10
C SER A 147 13.93 -11.35 -11.62
N MET A 148 13.46 -11.59 -12.83
CA MET A 148 12.28 -10.91 -13.39
C MET A 148 10.99 -11.22 -12.63
N LYS A 149 10.81 -12.46 -12.16
CA LYS A 149 9.68 -12.86 -11.31
C LYS A 149 9.70 -12.09 -9.99
N ALA A 150 10.82 -12.10 -9.29
CA ALA A 150 11.00 -11.38 -8.03
C ALA A 150 10.74 -9.86 -8.19
N GLN A 151 11.19 -9.26 -9.28
CA GLN A 151 10.91 -7.85 -9.59
C GLN A 151 9.42 -7.61 -9.85
N SER A 152 8.74 -8.50 -10.56
CA SER A 152 7.30 -8.37 -10.81
C SER A 152 6.48 -8.35 -9.52
N GLU A 153 6.84 -9.16 -8.55
CA GLU A 153 6.23 -9.16 -7.22
C GLU A 153 6.56 -7.87 -6.45
N ALA A 154 7.82 -7.44 -6.47
CA ALA A 154 8.25 -6.23 -5.79
C ALA A 154 7.53 -4.96 -6.32
N TYR A 155 7.18 -4.95 -7.60
CA TYR A 155 6.61 -3.77 -8.27
C TYR A 155 5.09 -3.77 -8.39
N VAL A 156 4.38 -4.82 -7.96
CA VAL A 156 2.92 -4.90 -8.13
C VAL A 156 2.17 -3.69 -7.56
N PHE A 157 2.59 -3.17 -6.41
CA PHE A 157 2.00 -1.96 -5.83
C PHE A 157 2.33 -0.71 -6.65
N LEU A 158 3.57 -0.58 -7.11
CA LEU A 158 3.98 0.55 -7.95
C LEU A 158 3.22 0.56 -9.29
N ASP A 159 2.94 -0.62 -9.87
CA ASP A 159 2.10 -0.73 -11.06
C ASP A 159 0.68 -0.24 -10.80
N VAL A 160 0.07 -0.61 -9.66
CA VAL A 160 -1.26 -0.11 -9.30
C VAL A 160 -1.22 1.40 -9.05
N PHE A 161 -0.23 1.92 -8.33
CA PHE A 161 -0.08 3.36 -8.09
C PHE A 161 0.11 4.18 -9.38
N ALA A 162 0.86 3.62 -10.36
CA ALA A 162 1.17 4.32 -11.61
C ALA A 162 0.13 4.12 -12.72
N ARG A 163 -0.59 2.99 -12.73
CA ARG A 163 -1.41 2.54 -13.86
C ARG A 163 -2.84 2.18 -13.49
N GLY A 164 -3.16 2.07 -12.20
CA GLY A 164 -4.50 1.72 -11.71
C GLY A 164 -4.91 0.27 -11.93
N HIS A 165 -3.97 -0.63 -12.16
CA HIS A 165 -4.24 -2.07 -12.31
C HIS A 165 -3.04 -2.92 -11.92
N TYR A 166 -3.29 -4.17 -11.56
CA TYR A 166 -2.23 -5.15 -11.32
C TYR A 166 -1.39 -5.37 -12.58
N ASN A 167 -0.09 -5.63 -12.44
CA ASN A 167 0.69 -6.10 -13.58
C ASN A 167 0.20 -7.48 -14.03
N SER A 168 0.27 -7.72 -15.34
CA SER A 168 -0.31 -8.92 -15.96
C SER A 168 0.35 -10.22 -15.47
N TYR A 169 1.63 -10.18 -15.15
CA TYR A 169 2.37 -11.34 -14.66
C TYR A 169 1.87 -11.75 -13.28
N TYR A 170 1.81 -10.80 -12.33
CA TYR A 170 1.34 -11.09 -10.97
C TYR A 170 -0.12 -11.53 -10.96
N TYR A 171 -0.97 -10.87 -11.76
CA TYR A 171 -2.38 -11.25 -11.89
C TYR A 171 -2.56 -12.66 -12.44
N ALA A 172 -1.81 -13.03 -13.50
CA ALA A 172 -1.85 -14.38 -14.06
C ALA A 172 -1.35 -15.44 -13.08
N ASN A 173 -0.32 -15.13 -12.29
CA ASN A 173 0.17 -16.03 -11.23
C ASN A 173 -0.91 -16.27 -10.17
N MET A 174 -1.58 -15.23 -9.68
CA MET A 174 -2.69 -15.41 -8.73
C MET A 174 -3.79 -16.33 -9.28
N GLN A 175 -4.12 -16.18 -10.58
CA GLN A 175 -5.11 -17.04 -11.23
C GLN A 175 -4.64 -18.51 -11.34
N ASN A 176 -3.41 -18.71 -11.81
CA ASN A 176 -2.83 -20.05 -12.02
C ASN A 176 -2.64 -20.82 -10.71
N GLU A 177 -2.29 -20.13 -9.64
CA GLU A 177 -2.06 -20.71 -8.30
C GLU A 177 -3.34 -20.82 -7.48
N GLY A 178 -4.46 -20.27 -7.96
CA GLY A 178 -5.71 -20.25 -7.22
C GLY A 178 -5.66 -19.39 -5.97
N THR A 179 -4.84 -18.32 -5.97
CA THR A 179 -4.62 -17.42 -4.84
C THR A 179 -5.25 -16.05 -5.02
N MET A 180 -6.24 -15.94 -5.93
CA MET A 180 -6.96 -14.69 -6.18
C MET A 180 -7.64 -14.17 -4.92
N PRO A 181 -7.58 -12.86 -4.65
CA PRO A 181 -8.41 -12.23 -3.63
C PRO A 181 -9.88 -12.23 -4.06
N GLU A 182 -10.77 -12.06 -3.10
CA GLU A 182 -12.16 -11.70 -3.39
C GLU A 182 -12.20 -10.27 -3.95
N ILE A 183 -12.56 -10.15 -5.22
CA ILE A 183 -12.72 -8.88 -5.92
C ILE A 183 -14.22 -8.59 -6.00
N LEU A 184 -14.69 -7.54 -5.35
CA LEU A 184 -16.08 -7.12 -5.38
C LEU A 184 -16.38 -6.30 -6.64
N ASP A 185 -17.67 -6.22 -6.99
CA ASP A 185 -18.13 -5.41 -8.11
C ASP A 185 -17.68 -3.94 -7.93
N GLY A 186 -17.02 -3.41 -8.94
CA GLY A 186 -16.49 -2.03 -8.94
C GLY A 186 -15.06 -1.87 -8.39
N ASP A 187 -14.47 -2.87 -7.73
CA ASP A 187 -13.12 -2.76 -7.17
C ASP A 187 -12.07 -2.39 -8.21
N LEU A 188 -12.09 -3.04 -9.38
CA LEU A 188 -11.12 -2.74 -10.44
C LEU A 188 -11.30 -1.33 -11.02
N GLU A 189 -12.52 -0.79 -11.00
CA GLU A 189 -12.77 0.60 -11.40
C GLU A 189 -12.27 1.59 -10.33
N ILE A 190 -12.36 1.21 -9.05
CA ILE A 190 -11.76 1.99 -7.95
C ILE A 190 -10.24 2.05 -8.12
N LEU A 191 -9.58 0.94 -8.41
CA LEU A 191 -8.12 0.92 -8.64
C LEU A 191 -7.70 1.87 -9.78
N LYS A 192 -8.45 1.90 -10.89
CA LYS A 192 -8.17 2.79 -12.03
C LYS A 192 -8.21 4.28 -11.67
N LYS A 193 -9.00 4.66 -10.68
CA LYS A 193 -9.09 6.04 -10.18
C LYS A 193 -8.01 6.38 -9.15
N GLY A 194 -7.29 5.37 -8.64
CA GLY A 194 -6.29 5.51 -7.58
C GLY A 194 -4.87 5.84 -8.07
N ILE A 195 -4.70 6.31 -9.31
CA ILE A 195 -3.39 6.67 -9.85
C ILE A 195 -2.81 7.88 -9.10
N THR A 196 -1.57 7.73 -8.62
CA THR A 196 -0.86 8.74 -7.81
C THR A 196 -0.10 9.75 -8.68
N ASP A 197 0.18 10.94 -8.14
CA ASP A 197 0.92 11.99 -8.84
C ASP A 197 2.43 11.71 -8.92
N SER A 198 2.93 10.92 -8.00
CA SER A 198 4.35 10.54 -7.92
C SER A 198 4.55 9.23 -7.20
N LEU A 199 5.71 8.62 -7.40
CA LEU A 199 6.14 7.41 -6.71
C LEU A 199 7.32 7.72 -5.79
N SER A 200 7.33 7.10 -4.62
CA SER A 200 8.43 7.12 -3.66
C SER A 200 8.84 5.70 -3.35
N ILE A 201 10.13 5.49 -3.15
CA ILE A 201 10.67 4.18 -2.81
C ILE A 201 11.60 4.29 -1.60
N SER A 202 11.48 3.31 -0.69
CA SER A 202 12.51 3.01 0.30
C SER A 202 13.40 1.92 -0.30
N TYR A 203 14.68 2.22 -0.44
CA TYR A 203 15.66 1.27 -0.98
C TYR A 203 16.67 0.92 0.10
N TYR A 204 16.59 -0.30 0.62
CA TYR A 204 17.45 -0.76 1.72
C TYR A 204 18.52 -1.75 1.26
N MET A 205 18.18 -2.62 0.29
CA MET A 205 19.05 -3.70 -0.14
C MET A 205 18.71 -4.20 -1.54
N SER A 206 19.64 -4.95 -2.10
CA SER A 206 19.43 -5.78 -3.28
C SER A 206 19.51 -7.26 -2.91
N THR A 207 18.92 -8.11 -3.73
CA THR A 207 19.01 -9.56 -3.62
C THR A 207 19.55 -10.17 -4.90
N ILE A 208 20.00 -11.40 -4.81
CA ILE A 208 20.41 -12.22 -5.97
C ILE A 208 19.38 -13.35 -6.10
N SER A 209 18.96 -13.62 -7.33
CA SER A 209 18.07 -14.73 -7.67
C SER A 209 18.83 -15.79 -8.45
N HIS A 210 18.67 -17.03 -8.04
CA HIS A 210 19.23 -18.22 -8.67
C HIS A 210 18.11 -19.22 -8.98
N TYR A 211 18.18 -19.86 -10.15
CA TYR A 211 17.21 -20.91 -10.52
C TYR A 211 17.49 -22.19 -9.76
N GLY A 212 16.48 -22.70 -9.03
CA GLY A 212 16.55 -23.96 -8.30
C GLY A 212 16.78 -23.82 -6.79
N GLU A 213 16.67 -22.61 -6.24
CA GLU A 213 16.63 -22.36 -4.80
C GLU A 213 15.24 -21.99 -4.29
#